data_001746f12ac0fa7d8fc1bc4e12bd38f7
#
_entry.id   001746f12ac0fa7d8fc1bc4e12bd38f7
#
_cell.length_a   1.000
_cell.length_b   1.000
_cell.length_c   1.000
_cell.angle_alpha   90.00
_cell.angle_beta   90.00
_cell.angle_gamma   90.00
#
_symmetry.space_group_name_H-M   'P 1'
#
loop_
_entity.id
_entity.type
_entity.pdbx_description
1 polymer ?
#
loop_
_entity_poly.entity_id
_entity_poly.type
_entity_poly.pdbx_seq_one_letter_code
_entity_poly.pdbx_strand_id
1 'polypeptide(L)'
;SSGEYAVMPLAPMKESDAPNEELRQAWEYYHPPRAQYPTAPGYATLRSLNQIITYDAYHMAEVYLTQPTQIVAGSQAGSKWMSDDLYDRASSQDKRYHIVEGANHMDLYDGKAYVAEAISVLAPFFEETL
;
A
#
# COMPACT_ATOMS: atom_id res chain seq x y z
N SER A 1 29.26 -15.42 19.00
CA SER A 1 28.12 -15.61 18.08
C SER A 1 28.06 -14.43 17.13
N SER A 2 28.34 -14.65 15.87
CA SER A 2 28.14 -13.68 14.81
C SER A 2 26.67 -13.26 14.84
N GLY A 3 26.41 -11.96 15.00
CA GLY A 3 25.06 -11.41 15.13
C GLY A 3 24.30 -11.37 13.79
N GLU A 4 24.42 -12.39 12.96
CA GLU A 4 23.65 -12.50 11.72
C GLU A 4 22.19 -12.84 12.06
N TYR A 5 21.31 -11.92 11.73
CA TYR A 5 19.87 -12.15 11.83
C TYR A 5 19.38 -12.80 10.54
N ALA A 6 18.56 -13.83 10.65
CA ALA A 6 17.85 -14.38 9.51
C ALA A 6 16.90 -13.32 8.93
N VAL A 7 16.89 -13.20 7.62
CA VAL A 7 16.11 -12.22 6.87
C VAL A 7 15.20 -12.89 5.85
N MET A 8 14.15 -12.19 5.45
CA MET A 8 13.28 -12.57 4.34
C MET A 8 13.13 -11.40 3.37
N PRO A 9 13.00 -11.61 2.06
CA PRO A 9 12.74 -10.54 1.10
C PRO A 9 11.33 -9.96 1.32
N LEU A 10 11.20 -8.63 1.19
CA LEU A 10 9.92 -7.92 1.18
C LEU A 10 9.28 -7.91 -0.21
N ALA A 11 10.11 -7.99 -1.25
CA ALA A 11 9.69 -8.18 -2.62
C ALA A 11 10.55 -9.31 -3.25
N PRO A 12 10.08 -9.99 -4.30
CA PRO A 12 10.88 -11.01 -4.98
C PRO A 12 12.22 -10.44 -5.44
N MET A 13 13.29 -11.21 -5.31
CA MET A 13 14.62 -10.82 -5.76
C MET A 13 14.79 -10.98 -7.28
N LYS A 14 13.96 -11.81 -7.90
CA LYS A 14 13.89 -12.04 -9.35
C LYS A 14 12.41 -12.07 -9.75
N GLU A 15 12.12 -11.66 -10.98
CA GLU A 15 10.77 -11.72 -11.53
C GLU A 15 10.18 -13.14 -11.47
N SER A 16 11.02 -14.16 -11.79
CA SER A 16 10.61 -15.57 -11.75
C SER A 16 10.19 -16.08 -10.38
N ASP A 17 10.56 -15.39 -9.32
CA ASP A 17 10.28 -15.79 -7.95
C ASP A 17 8.94 -15.17 -7.44
N ALA A 18 8.29 -14.35 -8.25
CA ALA A 18 7.02 -13.72 -7.92
C ALA A 18 5.88 -14.76 -7.94
N PRO A 19 5.20 -15.00 -6.82
CA PRO A 19 4.14 -16.01 -6.74
C PRO A 19 2.81 -15.55 -7.35
N ASN A 20 2.66 -14.25 -7.60
CA ASN A 20 1.47 -13.64 -8.18
C ASN A 20 1.81 -12.31 -8.87
N GLU A 21 0.82 -11.75 -9.57
CA GLU A 21 1.00 -10.51 -10.34
C GLU A 21 1.32 -9.30 -9.46
N GLU A 22 0.73 -9.16 -8.28
CA GLU A 22 1.04 -8.04 -7.39
C GLU A 22 2.49 -8.04 -6.94
N LEU A 23 3.05 -9.21 -6.58
CA LEU A 23 4.45 -9.32 -6.22
C LEU A 23 5.39 -9.21 -7.43
N ARG A 24 4.93 -9.57 -8.64
CA ARG A 24 5.66 -9.27 -9.88
C ARG A 24 5.74 -7.75 -10.12
N GLN A 25 4.64 -7.02 -9.92
CA GLN A 25 4.61 -5.56 -10.00
C GLN A 25 5.49 -4.92 -8.92
N ALA A 26 5.51 -5.47 -7.70
CA ALA A 26 6.41 -5.03 -6.64
C ALA A 26 7.89 -5.25 -7.04
N TRP A 27 8.22 -6.39 -7.63
CA TRP A 27 9.56 -6.63 -8.16
C TRP A 27 9.93 -5.57 -9.20
N GLU A 28 9.08 -5.31 -10.19
CA GLU A 28 9.30 -4.32 -11.24
C GLU A 28 9.51 -2.91 -10.67
N TYR A 29 8.73 -2.55 -9.64
CA TYR A 29 8.83 -1.24 -9.01
C TYR A 29 10.11 -1.07 -8.19
N TYR A 30 10.44 -2.03 -7.32
CA TYR A 30 11.56 -1.91 -6.37
C TYR A 30 12.93 -2.26 -6.95
N HIS A 31 13.00 -2.67 -8.23
CA HIS A 31 14.27 -2.96 -8.92
C HIS A 31 14.60 -1.89 -9.98
N PRO A 32 15.88 -1.80 -10.41
CA PRO A 32 16.26 -0.84 -11.43
C PRO A 32 15.49 -1.07 -12.74
N PRO A 33 15.17 0.01 -13.46
CA PRO A 33 15.57 1.41 -13.20
C PRO A 33 14.53 2.23 -12.42
N ARG A 34 13.39 1.64 -11.99
CA ARG A 34 12.21 2.42 -11.57
C ARG A 34 12.40 3.09 -10.22
N ALA A 35 12.39 2.36 -9.12
CA ALA A 35 12.40 2.94 -7.77
C ALA A 35 13.45 2.33 -6.83
N GLN A 36 14.45 1.65 -7.36
CA GLN A 36 15.54 1.15 -6.53
C GLN A 36 16.31 2.29 -5.89
N TYR A 37 16.52 2.19 -4.59
CA TYR A 37 17.32 3.13 -3.83
C TYR A 37 18.49 2.43 -3.12
N PRO A 38 19.72 2.99 -3.13
CA PRO A 38 20.91 2.31 -2.59
C PRO A 38 20.82 1.92 -1.11
N THR A 39 20.03 2.65 -0.32
CA THR A 39 19.85 2.38 1.11
C THR A 39 18.61 1.54 1.42
N ALA A 40 17.85 1.10 0.41
CA ALA A 40 16.71 0.21 0.60
C ALA A 40 17.18 -1.24 0.56
N PRO A 41 17.22 -1.98 1.68
CA PRO A 41 17.78 -3.33 1.71
C PRO A 41 16.86 -4.35 1.02
N GLY A 42 15.57 -4.06 0.83
CA GLY A 42 14.61 -4.97 0.20
C GLY A 42 14.23 -6.20 1.02
N TYR A 43 14.60 -6.25 2.30
CA TYR A 43 14.28 -7.38 3.17
C TYR A 43 13.95 -6.94 4.60
N ALA A 44 13.21 -7.79 5.31
CA ALA A 44 12.94 -7.68 6.75
C ALA A 44 13.63 -8.80 7.53
N THR A 45 13.81 -8.60 8.83
CA THR A 45 14.30 -9.67 9.71
C THR A 45 13.18 -10.67 10.01
N LEU A 46 13.49 -11.95 10.10
CA LEU A 46 12.50 -12.97 10.52
C LEU A 46 11.93 -12.70 11.92
N ARG A 47 12.64 -11.97 12.77
CA ARG A 47 12.13 -11.55 14.07
C ARG A 47 10.90 -10.65 13.98
N SER A 48 10.76 -9.89 12.90
CA SER A 48 9.61 -9.02 12.67
C SER A 48 8.36 -9.78 12.23
N LEU A 49 8.49 -11.05 11.82
CA LEU A 49 7.39 -11.81 11.25
C LEU A 49 6.20 -11.95 12.21
N ASN A 50 6.45 -12.24 13.48
CA ASN A 50 5.39 -12.33 14.49
C ASN A 50 4.64 -11.02 14.66
N GLN A 51 5.34 -9.90 14.59
CA GLN A 51 4.73 -8.56 14.69
C GLN A 51 3.93 -8.24 13.42
N ILE A 52 4.45 -8.58 12.24
CA ILE A 52 3.77 -8.36 10.96
C ILE A 52 2.47 -9.17 10.89
N ILE A 53 2.51 -10.46 11.27
CA ILE A 53 1.35 -11.37 11.20
C ILE A 53 0.25 -10.96 12.19
N THR A 54 0.61 -10.42 13.35
CA THR A 54 -0.35 -10.02 14.38
C THR A 54 -0.78 -8.57 14.30
N TYR A 55 -0.18 -7.78 13.41
CA TYR A 55 -0.51 -6.37 13.24
C TYR A 55 -1.77 -6.20 12.42
N ASP A 56 -2.78 -5.55 13.01
CA ASP A 56 -3.98 -5.07 12.32
C ASP A 56 -3.91 -3.54 12.25
N ALA A 57 -3.63 -3.00 11.05
CA ALA A 57 -3.57 -1.56 10.80
C ALA A 57 -4.93 -0.86 11.00
N TYR A 58 -6.02 -1.61 10.95
CA TYR A 58 -7.39 -1.11 11.05
C TYR A 58 -8.04 -1.44 12.40
N HIS A 59 -7.21 -1.82 13.38
CA HIS A 59 -7.70 -2.17 14.71
C HIS A 59 -8.58 -1.05 15.27
N MET A 60 -9.82 -1.40 15.59
CA MET A 60 -10.85 -0.50 16.12
C MET A 60 -11.22 0.69 15.19
N ALA A 61 -11.03 0.57 13.87
CA ALA A 61 -11.47 1.59 12.91
C ALA A 61 -12.99 1.85 13.02
N GLU A 62 -13.78 0.83 13.33
CA GLU A 62 -15.21 0.89 13.57
C GLU A 62 -15.60 1.69 14.82
N VAL A 63 -14.64 2.02 15.68
CA VAL A 63 -14.85 2.78 16.92
C VAL A 63 -14.21 4.17 16.84
N TYR A 64 -12.98 4.25 16.36
CA TYR A 64 -12.17 5.47 16.47
C TYR A 64 -11.95 6.23 15.17
N LEU A 65 -12.13 5.62 14.00
CA LEU A 65 -12.00 6.34 12.75
C LEU A 65 -13.29 7.10 12.43
N THR A 66 -13.49 8.20 13.15
CA THR A 66 -14.68 9.06 13.05
C THR A 66 -14.45 10.32 12.20
N GLN A 67 -13.19 10.66 11.93
CA GLN A 67 -12.81 11.84 11.15
C GLN A 67 -13.23 11.67 9.68
N PRO A 68 -13.40 12.77 8.92
CA PRO A 68 -13.55 12.70 7.48
C PRO A 68 -12.45 11.82 6.87
N THR A 69 -12.83 10.88 6.02
CA THR A 69 -11.90 9.88 5.47
C THR A 69 -12.07 9.79 3.96
N GLN A 70 -10.99 10.00 3.23
CA GLN A 70 -10.93 9.77 1.78
C GLN A 70 -10.00 8.60 1.49
N ILE A 71 -10.53 7.55 0.87
CA ILE A 71 -9.76 6.41 0.38
C ILE A 71 -9.59 6.54 -1.13
N VAL A 72 -8.38 6.25 -1.62
CA VAL A 72 -8.06 6.15 -3.05
C VAL A 72 -7.36 4.82 -3.29
N ALA A 73 -7.85 4.03 -4.24
CA ALA A 73 -7.24 2.76 -4.60
C ALA A 73 -7.30 2.53 -6.11
N GLY A 74 -6.33 1.79 -6.64
CA GLY A 74 -6.35 1.35 -8.03
C GLY A 74 -7.28 0.16 -8.25
N SER A 75 -8.03 0.15 -9.37
CA SER A 75 -8.96 -0.95 -9.65
C SER A 75 -8.25 -2.29 -9.91
N GLN A 76 -6.96 -2.25 -10.30
CA GLN A 76 -6.11 -3.42 -10.56
C GLN A 76 -5.12 -3.72 -9.43
N ALA A 77 -5.23 -3.03 -8.29
CA ALA A 77 -4.37 -3.31 -7.14
C ALA A 77 -4.80 -4.61 -6.45
N GLY A 78 -3.89 -5.57 -6.30
CA GLY A 78 -4.14 -6.82 -5.60
C GLY A 78 -4.48 -6.60 -4.12
N SER A 79 -4.00 -5.49 -3.54
CA SER A 79 -4.30 -5.05 -2.17
C SER A 79 -5.58 -4.21 -2.03
N LYS A 80 -6.36 -4.00 -3.10
CA LYS A 80 -7.60 -3.20 -3.08
C LYS A 80 -8.58 -3.65 -2.00
N TRP A 81 -8.67 -4.95 -1.74
CA TRP A 81 -9.53 -5.51 -0.71
C TRP A 81 -9.26 -4.92 0.70
N MET A 82 -8.04 -4.50 0.99
CA MET A 82 -7.71 -3.82 2.26
C MET A 82 -8.38 -2.45 2.34
N SER A 83 -8.45 -1.74 1.22
CA SER A 83 -9.15 -0.46 1.14
C SER A 83 -10.67 -0.63 1.24
N ASP A 84 -11.20 -1.70 0.65
CA ASP A 84 -12.61 -2.07 0.77
C ASP A 84 -12.96 -2.35 2.25
N ASP A 85 -12.15 -3.17 2.93
CA ASP A 85 -12.32 -3.51 4.36
C ASP A 85 -12.26 -2.25 5.26
N LEU A 86 -11.28 -1.37 5.03
CA LEU A 86 -11.19 -0.12 5.77
C LEU A 86 -12.42 0.76 5.55
N TYR A 87 -12.89 0.89 4.31
CA TYR A 87 -14.08 1.68 3.99
C TYR A 87 -15.32 1.13 4.71
N ASP A 88 -15.49 -0.18 4.71
CA ASP A 88 -16.62 -0.82 5.37
C ASP A 88 -16.55 -0.66 6.89
N ARG A 89 -15.37 -0.81 7.49
CA ARG A 89 -15.16 -0.74 8.94
C ARG A 89 -15.17 0.68 9.51
N ALA A 90 -14.71 1.67 8.74
CA ALA A 90 -14.60 3.05 9.24
C ALA A 90 -15.95 3.58 9.74
N SER A 91 -15.98 4.11 10.97
CA SER A 91 -17.18 4.70 11.58
C SER A 91 -17.43 6.15 11.17
N SER A 92 -16.54 6.72 10.36
CA SER A 92 -16.70 8.07 9.81
C SER A 92 -18.05 8.23 9.09
N GLN A 93 -18.75 9.32 9.37
CA GLN A 93 -19.99 9.69 8.67
C GLN A 93 -19.72 10.40 7.33
N ASP A 94 -18.52 10.95 7.14
CA ASP A 94 -18.02 11.51 5.89
C ASP A 94 -16.87 10.63 5.40
N LYS A 95 -17.22 9.49 4.84
CA LYS A 95 -16.26 8.58 4.21
C LYS A 95 -16.50 8.49 2.72
N ARG A 96 -15.43 8.72 1.96
CA ARG A 96 -15.44 8.77 0.50
C ARG A 96 -14.45 7.75 -0.06
N TYR A 97 -14.79 7.15 -1.18
CA TYR A 97 -13.94 6.15 -1.82
C TYR A 97 -13.84 6.44 -3.32
N HIS A 98 -12.63 6.65 -3.81
CA HIS A 98 -12.34 6.86 -5.23
C HIS A 98 -11.51 5.70 -5.77
N ILE A 99 -11.97 5.10 -6.84
CA ILE A 99 -11.25 4.05 -7.57
C ILE A 99 -10.61 4.67 -8.80
N VAL A 100 -9.29 4.58 -8.88
CA VAL A 100 -8.53 4.98 -10.07
C VAL A 100 -8.52 3.80 -11.04
N GLU A 101 -9.28 3.95 -12.13
CA GLU A 101 -9.50 2.85 -13.05
C GLU A 101 -8.23 2.48 -13.84
N GLY A 102 -7.96 1.18 -13.93
CA GLY A 102 -6.79 0.62 -14.61
C GLY A 102 -5.48 0.70 -13.81
N ALA A 103 -5.41 1.45 -12.71
CA ALA A 103 -4.21 1.55 -11.90
C ALA A 103 -3.99 0.30 -11.04
N ASN A 104 -2.76 -0.19 -10.98
CA ASN A 104 -2.32 -1.13 -9.96
C ASN A 104 -1.78 -0.39 -8.72
N HIS A 105 -1.33 -1.14 -7.70
CA HIS A 105 -0.82 -0.57 -6.47
C HIS A 105 0.36 0.39 -6.70
N MET A 106 1.31 -0.01 -7.54
CA MET A 106 2.55 0.74 -7.78
C MET A 106 2.33 1.98 -8.67
N ASP A 107 1.32 1.96 -9.52
CA ASP A 107 0.99 3.08 -10.40
C ASP A 107 0.57 4.34 -9.63
N LEU A 108 0.02 4.16 -8.44
CA LEU A 108 -0.33 5.29 -7.55
C LEU A 108 0.90 5.94 -6.88
N TYR A 109 2.11 5.39 -7.04
CA TYR A 109 3.34 6.00 -6.55
C TYR A 109 3.97 6.94 -7.57
N ASP A 110 4.00 6.55 -8.86
CA ASP A 110 4.75 7.28 -9.89
C ASP A 110 4.06 7.38 -11.26
N GLY A 111 2.92 6.72 -11.45
CA GLY A 111 2.12 6.80 -12.68
C GLY A 111 1.48 8.17 -12.83
N LYS A 112 2.08 9.06 -13.64
CA LYS A 112 1.72 10.48 -13.70
C LYS A 112 0.21 10.75 -13.86
N ALA A 113 -0.48 9.98 -14.72
CA ALA A 113 -1.92 10.17 -14.95
C ALA A 113 -2.72 9.72 -13.72
N TYR A 114 -2.38 8.57 -13.14
CA TYR A 114 -3.06 8.00 -11.97
C TYR A 114 -2.83 8.84 -10.71
N VAL A 115 -1.60 9.32 -10.53
CA VAL A 115 -1.26 10.24 -9.43
C VAL A 115 -2.00 11.57 -9.59
N ALA A 116 -2.08 12.12 -10.80
CA ALA A 116 -2.83 13.36 -11.06
C ALA A 116 -4.33 13.19 -10.77
N GLU A 117 -4.92 12.05 -11.12
CA GLU A 117 -6.30 11.71 -10.79
C GLU A 117 -6.50 11.61 -9.27
N ALA A 118 -5.63 10.88 -8.57
CA ALA A 118 -5.68 10.77 -7.12
C ALA A 118 -5.59 12.14 -6.42
N ILE A 119 -4.68 13.03 -6.88
CA ILE A 119 -4.54 14.38 -6.34
C ILE A 119 -5.80 15.21 -6.61
N SER A 120 -6.44 15.07 -7.78
CA SER A 120 -7.66 15.81 -8.10
C SER A 120 -8.83 15.55 -7.15
N VAL A 121 -8.80 14.42 -6.48
CA VAL A 121 -9.79 14.03 -5.45
C VAL A 121 -9.33 14.39 -4.05
N LEU A 122 -8.04 14.19 -3.76
CA LEU A 122 -7.49 14.42 -2.42
C LEU A 122 -7.35 15.91 -2.09
N ALA A 123 -6.95 16.74 -3.04
CA ALA A 123 -6.75 18.18 -2.78
C ALA A 123 -8.05 18.88 -2.33
N PRO A 124 -9.19 18.76 -3.06
CA PRO A 124 -10.45 19.33 -2.59
C PRO A 124 -10.93 18.75 -1.26
N PHE A 125 -10.73 17.45 -1.04
CA PHE A 125 -11.08 16.82 0.23
C PHE A 125 -10.35 17.48 1.41
N PHE A 126 -9.06 17.72 1.30
CA PHE A 126 -8.30 18.39 2.35
C PHE A 126 -8.68 19.87 2.51
N GLU A 127 -8.99 20.55 1.42
CA GLU A 127 -9.48 21.94 1.48
C GLU A 127 -10.83 22.05 2.21
N GLU A 128 -11.70 21.04 2.08
CA GLU A 128 -13.01 21.00 2.74
C GLU A 128 -12.96 20.59 4.22
N THR A 129 -11.95 19.81 4.61
CA THR A 129 -11.97 19.12 5.91
C THR A 129 -10.89 19.59 6.89
N LEU A 130 -9.92 20.40 6.46
CA LEU A 130 -8.86 21.00 7.29
C LEU A 130 -9.07 22.49 7.47
#